data_460b932b97a6ef003868e84b0bab2fa1
#
_entry.id   460b932b97a6ef003868e84b0bab2fa1
#
_cell.length_a   1.000
_cell.length_b   1.000
_cell.length_c   1.000
_cell.angle_alpha   90.00
_cell.angle_beta   90.00
_cell.angle_gamma   90.00
#
_symmetry.space_group_name_H-M   'P 1'
#
loop_
_entity.id
_entity.type
_entity.pdbx_description
1 polymer ?
#
loop_
_entity_poly.entity_id
_entity_poly.type
_entity_poly.pdbx_seq_one_letter_code
_entity_poly.pdbx_strand_id
1 'polypeptide(L)'
;MANSAQARKRANQAEKRRQRNASRRSMMRTYLKKVLHAIEAGDKTLASESYVKAVSLLDRAANKGLIHKNKAARHKSRIHARIAAMA
;
A
#
# COMPACT_ATOMS: atom_id res chain seq x y z
N MET A 1 4.70 -32.82 24.46
CA MET A 1 3.32 -32.37 24.32
C MET A 1 2.96 -32.07 22.90
N ALA A 2 1.89 -32.67 22.40
CA ALA A 2 1.46 -32.53 21.00
C ALA A 2 1.18 -31.07 20.62
N ASN A 3 0.70 -30.26 21.59
CA ASN A 3 0.32 -28.87 21.34
C ASN A 3 1.49 -27.95 21.03
N SER A 4 2.70 -28.25 21.51
CA SER A 4 3.84 -27.37 21.29
C SER A 4 4.35 -27.38 19.85
N ALA A 5 4.29 -28.54 19.17
CA ALA A 5 4.67 -28.62 17.76
C ALA A 5 3.72 -27.83 16.85
N GLN A 6 2.40 -27.98 17.09
CA GLN A 6 1.39 -27.22 16.34
C GLN A 6 1.43 -25.73 16.67
N ALA A 7 1.62 -25.40 17.95
CA ALA A 7 1.75 -24.00 18.36
C ALA A 7 2.96 -23.33 17.71
N ARG A 8 4.09 -24.04 17.64
CA ARG A 8 5.30 -23.56 17.00
C ARG A 8 5.09 -23.34 15.50
N LYS A 9 4.43 -24.27 14.83
CA LYS A 9 4.12 -24.17 13.42
C LYS A 9 3.21 -22.97 13.15
N ARG A 10 2.18 -22.77 13.97
CA ARG A 10 1.26 -21.63 13.85
C ARG A 10 1.99 -20.31 14.09
N ALA A 11 2.88 -20.27 15.08
CA ALA A 11 3.68 -19.09 15.40
C ALA A 11 4.58 -18.72 14.22
N ASN A 12 5.24 -19.72 13.61
CA ASN A 12 6.12 -19.51 12.46
C ASN A 12 5.33 -19.02 11.24
N GLN A 13 4.15 -19.56 11.00
CA GLN A 13 3.27 -19.12 9.91
C GLN A 13 2.77 -17.70 10.14
N ALA A 14 2.40 -17.36 11.38
CA ALA A 14 1.96 -16.02 11.75
C ALA A 14 3.09 -15.01 11.56
N GLU A 15 4.33 -15.37 11.95
CA GLU A 15 5.49 -14.49 11.78
C GLU A 15 5.80 -14.23 10.31
N LYS A 16 5.79 -15.25 9.46
CA LYS A 16 6.00 -15.10 8.02
C LYS A 16 4.93 -14.21 7.40
N ARG A 17 3.67 -14.37 7.82
CA ARG A 17 2.54 -13.57 7.34
C ARG A 17 2.71 -12.12 7.76
N ARG A 18 3.10 -11.87 9.00
CA ARG A 18 3.35 -10.54 9.53
C ARG A 18 4.45 -9.82 8.76
N GLN A 19 5.59 -10.50 8.49
CA GLN A 19 6.69 -9.95 7.73
C GLN A 19 6.28 -9.60 6.30
N ARG A 20 5.52 -10.48 5.65
CA ARG A 20 5.00 -10.27 4.30
C ARG A 20 4.08 -9.07 4.25
N ASN A 21 3.19 -8.93 5.24
CA ASN A 21 2.25 -7.81 5.31
C ASN A 21 2.96 -6.50 5.59
N ALA A 22 3.99 -6.52 6.44
CA ALA A 22 4.81 -5.33 6.71
C ALA A 22 5.53 -4.85 5.45
N SER A 23 6.09 -5.77 4.65
CA SER A 23 6.73 -5.45 3.37
C SER A 23 5.74 -4.82 2.38
N ARG A 24 4.53 -5.36 2.29
CA ARG A 24 3.49 -4.82 1.41
C ARG A 24 3.06 -3.42 1.81
N ARG A 25 2.89 -3.18 3.12
CA ARG A 25 2.56 -1.84 3.63
C ARG A 25 3.68 -0.85 3.37
N SER A 26 4.92 -1.28 3.56
CA SER A 26 6.10 -0.46 3.30
C SER A 26 6.19 -0.05 1.82
N MET A 27 5.99 -0.99 0.90
CA MET A 27 5.99 -0.71 -0.53
C MET A 27 4.87 0.26 -0.92
N MET A 28 3.68 0.06 -0.39
CA MET A 28 2.54 0.94 -0.62
C MET A 28 2.84 2.36 -0.18
N ARG A 29 3.39 2.53 1.04
CA ARG A 29 3.76 3.84 1.57
C ARG A 29 4.85 4.51 0.74
N THR A 30 5.82 3.73 0.26
CA THR A 30 6.89 4.25 -0.59
C THR A 30 6.33 4.84 -1.87
N TYR A 31 5.41 4.16 -2.55
CA TYR A 31 4.81 4.68 -3.78
C TYR A 31 3.89 5.87 -3.53
N LEU A 32 3.15 5.88 -2.42
CA LEU A 32 2.35 7.03 -2.04
C LEU A 32 3.23 8.28 -1.83
N LYS A 33 4.36 8.12 -1.15
CA LYS A 33 5.33 9.20 -0.97
C LYS A 33 5.91 9.69 -2.29
N LYS A 34 6.21 8.78 -3.22
CA LYS A 34 6.71 9.15 -4.56
C LYS A 34 5.71 10.03 -5.30
N VAL A 35 4.42 9.67 -5.26
CA VAL A 35 3.37 10.47 -5.88
C VAL A 35 3.31 11.86 -5.25
N LEU A 36 3.30 11.94 -3.93
CA LEU A 36 3.24 13.22 -3.22
C LEU A 36 4.44 14.10 -3.52
N HIS A 37 5.65 13.52 -3.54
CA HIS A 37 6.87 14.25 -3.89
C HIS A 37 6.83 14.78 -5.32
N ALA A 38 6.33 13.99 -6.27
CA ALA A 38 6.18 14.41 -7.66
C ALA A 38 5.18 15.56 -7.79
N ILE A 39 4.09 15.52 -7.03
CA ILE A 39 3.10 16.60 -6.99
C ILE A 39 3.74 17.88 -6.45
N GLU A 40 4.47 17.79 -5.35
CA GLU A 40 5.17 18.94 -4.75
C GLU A 40 6.22 19.53 -5.67
N ALA A 41 6.91 18.68 -6.44
CA ALA A 41 7.91 19.12 -7.42
C ALA A 41 7.29 19.68 -8.69
N GLY A 42 5.98 19.56 -8.89
CA GLY A 42 5.29 20.03 -10.08
C GLY A 42 5.47 19.12 -11.30
N ASP A 43 5.94 17.91 -11.11
CA ASP A 43 6.15 16.92 -12.18
C ASP A 43 4.90 16.06 -12.37
N LYS A 44 4.00 16.55 -13.22
CA LYS A 44 2.72 15.88 -13.48
C LYS A 44 2.89 14.50 -14.13
N THR A 45 3.84 14.36 -15.04
CA THR A 45 4.11 13.09 -15.72
C THR A 45 4.55 12.03 -14.73
N LEU A 46 5.52 12.35 -13.87
CA LEU A 46 6.00 11.44 -12.85
C LEU A 46 4.89 11.13 -11.81
N ALA A 47 4.12 12.14 -11.43
CA ALA A 47 3.00 11.97 -10.51
C ALA A 47 1.98 10.99 -11.09
N SER A 48 1.62 11.11 -12.35
CA SER A 48 0.66 10.23 -13.01
C SER A 48 1.17 8.79 -13.10
N GLU A 49 2.43 8.61 -13.48
CA GLU A 49 3.04 7.29 -13.57
C GLU A 49 3.13 6.60 -12.20
N SER A 50 3.59 7.33 -11.19
CA SER A 50 3.69 6.81 -9.83
C SER A 50 2.30 6.51 -9.25
N TYR A 51 1.30 7.31 -9.59
CA TYR A 51 -0.08 7.12 -9.17
C TYR A 51 -0.66 5.80 -9.67
N VAL A 52 -0.42 5.45 -10.93
CA VAL A 52 -0.90 4.17 -11.49
C VAL A 52 -0.36 3.00 -10.66
N LYS A 53 0.92 3.04 -10.31
CA LYS A 53 1.54 2.01 -9.48
C LYS A 53 0.96 2.01 -8.06
N ALA A 54 0.79 3.18 -7.47
CA ALA A 54 0.23 3.33 -6.12
C ALA A 54 -1.20 2.79 -6.05
N VAL A 55 -2.03 3.06 -7.06
CA VAL A 55 -3.41 2.53 -7.14
C VAL A 55 -3.41 1.01 -7.15
N SER A 56 -2.53 0.40 -7.94
CA SER A 56 -2.41 -1.06 -7.99
C SER A 56 -2.11 -1.63 -6.61
N LEU A 57 -1.17 -1.01 -5.89
CA LEU A 57 -0.78 -1.46 -4.53
C LEU A 57 -1.90 -1.22 -3.52
N LEU A 58 -2.60 -0.10 -3.60
CA LEU A 58 -3.74 0.21 -2.72
C LEU A 58 -4.86 -0.80 -2.91
N ASP A 59 -5.20 -1.11 -4.15
CA ASP A 59 -6.27 -2.07 -4.46
C ASP A 59 -5.90 -3.46 -3.97
N ARG A 60 -4.67 -3.89 -4.16
CA ARG A 60 -4.19 -5.18 -3.64
C ARG A 60 -4.24 -5.23 -2.12
N ALA A 61 -3.81 -4.17 -1.46
CA ALA A 61 -3.84 -4.07 0.00
C ALA A 61 -5.27 -4.15 0.53
N ALA A 62 -6.21 -3.48 -0.11
CA ALA A 62 -7.63 -3.52 0.26
C ALA A 62 -8.21 -4.93 0.06
N ASN A 63 -7.91 -5.57 -1.08
CA ASN A 63 -8.38 -6.93 -1.37
C ASN A 63 -7.85 -7.96 -0.37
N LYS A 64 -6.67 -7.74 0.16
CA LYS A 64 -6.05 -8.65 1.14
C LYS A 64 -6.39 -8.29 2.59
N GLY A 65 -7.17 -7.25 2.80
CA GLY A 65 -7.57 -6.82 4.14
C GLY A 65 -6.49 -6.10 4.94
N LEU A 66 -5.40 -5.66 4.29
CA LEU A 66 -4.34 -4.88 4.95
C LEU A 66 -4.80 -3.48 5.30
N ILE A 67 -5.64 -2.91 4.46
CA ILE A 67 -6.30 -1.62 4.68
C ILE A 67 -7.77 -1.77 4.33
N HIS A 68 -8.59 -0.90 4.90
CA HIS A 68 -10.02 -0.90 4.57
C HIS A 68 -10.23 -0.33 3.16
N LYS A 69 -11.21 -0.86 2.42
CA LYS A 69 -11.55 -0.40 1.06
C LYS A 69 -11.86 1.10 1.01
N ASN A 70 -12.46 1.64 2.05
CA ASN A 70 -12.76 3.07 2.13
C ASN A 70 -11.51 3.92 2.25
N LYS A 71 -10.49 3.42 2.97
CA LYS A 71 -9.20 4.10 3.06
C LYS A 71 -8.50 4.12 1.70
N ALA A 72 -8.52 3.00 0.98
CA ALA A 72 -7.96 2.92 -0.37
C ALA A 72 -8.67 3.89 -1.32
N ALA A 73 -9.99 3.91 -1.29
CA ALA A 73 -10.79 4.82 -2.13
C ALA A 73 -10.49 6.29 -1.83
N ARG A 74 -10.33 6.63 -0.55
CA ARG A 74 -10.03 7.98 -0.10
C ARG A 74 -8.66 8.44 -0.60
N HIS A 75 -7.64 7.60 -0.48
CA HIS A 75 -6.30 7.89 -1.01
C HIS A 75 -6.33 8.10 -2.52
N LYS A 76 -6.99 7.22 -3.25
CA LYS A 76 -7.10 7.32 -4.71
C LYS A 76 -7.78 8.63 -5.12
N SER A 77 -8.91 8.93 -4.51
CA SER A 77 -9.71 10.11 -4.84
C SER A 77 -8.94 11.41 -4.57
N ARG A 78 -8.33 11.52 -3.39
CA ARG A 78 -7.61 12.74 -2.99
C ARG A 78 -6.38 12.98 -3.85
N ILE A 79 -5.61 11.94 -4.13
CA ILE A 79 -4.41 12.05 -4.95
C ILE A 79 -4.76 12.36 -6.40
N HIS A 80 -5.78 11.70 -6.93
CA HIS A 80 -6.27 11.97 -8.28
C HIS A 80 -6.68 13.44 -8.46
N ALA A 81 -7.41 13.98 -7.48
CA ALA A 81 -7.83 15.38 -7.51
C ALA A 81 -6.62 16.33 -7.50
N ARG A 82 -5.60 16.03 -6.72
CA ARG A 82 -4.37 16.85 -6.67
C ARG A 82 -3.61 16.81 -7.98
N ILE A 83 -3.50 15.64 -8.62
CA ILE A 83 -2.85 15.51 -9.93
C ILE A 83 -3.65 16.26 -10.99
N ALA A 84 -4.97 16.14 -10.98
CA ALA A 84 -5.83 16.83 -11.94
C ALA A 84 -5.72 18.36 -11.81
N ALA A 85 -5.45 18.87 -10.62
CA ALA A 85 -5.27 20.30 -10.38
C ALA A 85 -3.89 20.83 -10.82
N MET A 86 -2.95 19.96 -11.17
CA MET A 86 -1.62 20.36 -11.62
C MET A 86 -1.69 20.95 -13.03
N ALA A 87 -0.85 21.94 -13.27
CA ALA A 87 -0.76 22.63 -14.54
C ALA A 87 -0.17 21.75 -15.65
#